data_1c6aaec0370e985c76783d7ed1a6b81e
#
_entry.id   1c6aaec0370e985c76783d7ed1a6b81e
#
_cell.length_a   1.000
_cell.length_b   1.000
_cell.length_c   1.000
_cell.angle_alpha   90.00
_cell.angle_beta   90.00
_cell.angle_gamma   90.00
#
_symmetry.space_group_name_H-M   'P 1'
#
loop_
_entity.id
_entity.type
_entity.pdbx_description
1 polymer ?
#
loop_
_entity_poly.entity_id
_entity_poly.type
_entity_poly.pdbx_seq_one_letter_code
_entity_poly.pdbx_strand_id
1 'polypeptide(L)'
;MLEFYFTCSSYLRTAEYFDTFYVSYFERQDQAGLKAKLFCLDPAPMLAARLERSQATVFFSATLLPLDYFMQLLTGPADNPRRIFPSPFPTENVSLLVHNGISTKYAQRADSYAAIAAAIETICRAHVGNYLVYFPSYAYLAAVLELLKERLPESQLLVQDR
;
A
#
# COMPACT_ATOMS: atom_id res chain seq x y z
N MET A 1 5.82 -23.11 18.92
CA MET A 1 4.56 -23.30 19.68
C MET A 1 3.87 -21.97 20.04
N LEU A 2 4.54 -21.00 20.60
CA LEU A 2 3.95 -19.69 20.96
C LEU A 2 3.35 -18.94 19.76
N GLU A 3 4.01 -18.91 18.63
CA GLU A 3 3.51 -18.26 17.41
C GLU A 3 2.20 -18.87 16.91
N PHE A 4 2.13 -20.21 16.92
CA PHE A 4 0.89 -20.91 16.58
C PHE A 4 -0.25 -20.57 17.55
N TYR A 5 0.04 -20.53 18.84
CA TYR A 5 -0.95 -20.14 19.86
C TYR A 5 -1.48 -18.72 19.62
N PHE A 6 -0.60 -17.75 19.37
CA PHE A 6 -1.04 -16.38 19.10
C PHE A 6 -1.82 -16.25 17.79
N THR A 7 -1.44 -16.99 16.76
CA THR A 7 -2.16 -17.04 15.49
C THR A 7 -3.57 -17.62 15.68
N CYS A 8 -3.70 -18.74 16.36
CA CYS A 8 -5.00 -19.35 16.67
C CYS A 8 -5.86 -18.44 17.56
N SER A 9 -5.28 -17.86 18.60
CA SER A 9 -5.98 -16.93 19.49
C SER A 9 -6.46 -15.67 18.77
N SER A 10 -5.68 -15.16 17.82
CA SER A 10 -6.08 -14.02 16.98
C SER A 10 -7.23 -14.39 16.05
N TYR A 11 -7.14 -15.55 15.41
CA TYR A 11 -8.21 -16.06 14.55
C TYR A 11 -9.53 -16.24 15.33
N LEU A 12 -9.49 -16.87 16.49
CA LEU A 12 -10.67 -17.11 17.32
C LEU A 12 -11.30 -15.81 17.79
N ARG A 13 -10.51 -14.83 18.23
CA ARG A 13 -11.00 -13.50 18.59
C ARG A 13 -11.64 -12.76 17.41
N THR A 14 -11.11 -12.92 16.22
CA THR A 14 -11.71 -12.32 15.02
C THR A 14 -13.00 -13.05 14.66
N ALA A 15 -13.06 -14.38 14.87
CA ALA A 15 -14.26 -15.18 14.61
C ALA A 15 -15.45 -14.81 15.52
N GLU A 16 -15.20 -14.24 16.71
CA GLU A 16 -16.28 -13.71 17.57
C GLU A 16 -17.04 -12.53 16.94
N TYR A 17 -16.40 -11.82 16.00
CA TYR A 17 -17.00 -10.71 15.26
C TYR A 17 -17.53 -11.13 13.88
N PHE A 18 -17.50 -12.43 13.57
CA PHE A 18 -17.92 -12.93 12.27
C PHE A 18 -19.42 -12.78 12.09
N ASP A 19 -19.81 -11.97 11.11
CA ASP A 19 -21.19 -11.67 10.76
C ASP A 19 -21.36 -11.59 9.23
N THR A 20 -22.44 -10.96 8.76
CA THR A 20 -22.73 -10.77 7.33
C THR A 20 -21.72 -9.91 6.58
N PHE A 21 -20.90 -9.15 7.29
CA PHE A 21 -19.84 -8.29 6.73
C PHE A 21 -18.49 -8.97 6.66
N TYR A 22 -18.41 -10.25 7.02
CA TYR A 22 -17.20 -11.05 6.92
C TYR A 22 -17.34 -12.15 5.88
N VAL A 23 -16.23 -12.52 5.28
CA VAL A 23 -16.08 -13.75 4.49
C VAL A 23 -14.96 -14.58 5.04
N SER A 24 -15.11 -15.90 4.98
CA SER A 24 -14.04 -16.84 5.26
C SER A 24 -13.57 -17.49 3.96
N TYR A 25 -12.27 -17.64 3.80
CA TYR A 25 -11.71 -18.35 2.67
C TYR A 25 -10.43 -19.09 3.04
N PHE A 26 -10.08 -20.08 2.22
CA PHE A 26 -8.87 -20.86 2.38
C PHE A 26 -7.90 -20.53 1.25
N GLU A 27 -6.66 -20.26 1.62
CA GLU A 27 -5.57 -20.01 0.70
C GLU A 27 -4.61 -21.21 0.75
N ARG A 28 -4.37 -21.81 -0.41
CA ARG A 28 -3.40 -22.91 -0.53
C ARG A 28 -1.99 -22.33 -0.57
N GLN A 29 -1.11 -22.82 0.30
CA GLN A 29 0.30 -22.45 0.31
C GLN A 29 1.13 -23.57 -0.31
N ASP A 30 2.14 -23.20 -1.13
CA ASP A 30 2.92 -24.14 -1.96
C ASP A 30 3.70 -25.22 -1.19
N GLN A 31 3.93 -25.05 0.10
CA GLN A 31 4.72 -26.02 0.89
C GLN A 31 4.11 -26.51 2.20
N ALA A 32 3.00 -25.99 2.68
CA ALA A 32 2.59 -26.26 4.06
C ALA A 32 1.09 -26.31 4.33
N GLY A 33 0.24 -26.55 3.34
CA GLY A 33 -1.16 -26.78 3.64
C GLY A 33 -2.10 -25.60 3.37
N LEU A 34 -3.16 -25.49 4.19
CA LEU A 34 -4.24 -24.51 4.04
C LEU A 34 -4.10 -23.40 5.08
N LYS A 35 -4.19 -22.16 4.65
CA LYS A 35 -4.34 -21.01 5.51
C LYS A 35 -5.79 -20.55 5.52
N ALA A 36 -6.47 -20.67 6.64
CA ALA A 36 -7.79 -20.11 6.85
C ALA A 36 -7.69 -18.62 7.13
N LYS A 37 -8.50 -17.81 6.46
CA LYS A 37 -8.58 -16.36 6.66
C LYS A 37 -10.01 -15.93 6.90
N LEU A 38 -10.18 -14.99 7.83
CA LEU A 38 -11.38 -14.19 7.99
C LEU A 38 -11.09 -12.81 7.43
N PHE A 39 -11.95 -12.33 6.55
CA PHE A 39 -11.78 -11.04 5.89
C PHE A 39 -13.02 -10.18 6.09
N CYS A 40 -12.84 -9.03 6.71
CA CYS A 40 -13.90 -8.05 6.90
C CYS A 40 -14.11 -7.27 5.61
N LEU A 41 -15.31 -7.32 5.05
CA LEU A 41 -15.71 -6.59 3.85
C LEU A 41 -16.13 -5.15 4.18
N ASP A 42 -16.84 -4.99 5.30
CA ASP A 42 -17.30 -3.68 5.77
C ASP A 42 -17.03 -3.53 7.27
N PRO A 43 -16.01 -2.74 7.67
CA PRO A 43 -15.70 -2.50 9.07
C PRO A 43 -16.59 -1.43 9.72
N ALA A 44 -17.42 -0.69 8.97
CA ALA A 44 -18.15 0.47 9.46
C ALA A 44 -19.05 0.16 10.68
N PRO A 45 -19.84 -0.93 10.72
CA PRO A 45 -20.67 -1.23 11.89
C PRO A 45 -19.88 -1.47 13.17
N MET A 46 -18.75 -2.20 13.04
CA MET A 46 -17.86 -2.49 14.16
C MET A 46 -17.14 -1.24 14.65
N LEU A 47 -16.70 -0.39 13.73
CA LEU A 47 -16.06 0.89 14.04
C LEU A 47 -17.04 1.83 14.72
N ALA A 48 -18.27 1.98 14.21
CA ALA A 48 -19.31 2.81 14.80
C ALA A 48 -19.52 2.50 16.29
N ALA A 49 -19.68 1.22 16.64
CA ALA A 49 -19.84 0.80 18.04
C ALA A 49 -18.63 1.15 18.94
N ARG A 50 -17.44 1.27 18.37
CA ARG A 50 -16.23 1.71 19.09
C ARG A 50 -16.16 3.23 19.21
N LEU A 51 -16.54 3.94 18.17
CA LEU A 51 -16.56 5.39 18.12
C LEU A 51 -17.56 6.01 19.11
N GLU A 52 -18.69 5.36 19.35
CA GLU A 52 -19.69 5.77 20.36
C GLU A 52 -19.11 5.92 21.78
N ARG A 53 -17.98 5.28 22.07
CA ARG A 53 -17.29 5.39 23.35
C ARG A 53 -16.42 6.66 23.47
N SER A 54 -16.26 7.39 22.38
CA SER A 54 -15.45 8.59 22.30
C SER A 54 -16.31 9.84 22.24
N GLN A 55 -15.91 10.91 22.89
CA GLN A 55 -16.62 12.21 22.76
C GLN A 55 -16.49 12.78 21.34
N ALA A 56 -15.34 12.59 20.71
CA ALA A 56 -15.07 13.00 19.35
C ALA A 56 -13.97 12.13 18.76
N THR A 57 -14.04 11.91 17.46
CA THR A 57 -13.01 11.19 16.71
C THR A 57 -12.69 11.96 15.44
N VAL A 58 -11.41 12.08 15.12
CA VAL A 58 -10.93 12.73 13.90
C VAL A 58 -10.12 11.74 13.10
N PHE A 59 -10.55 11.48 11.86
CA PHE A 59 -9.79 10.74 10.87
C PHE A 59 -9.08 11.71 9.95
N PHE A 60 -7.81 11.51 9.72
CA PHE A 60 -7.03 12.32 8.79
C PHE A 60 -5.99 11.51 8.05
N SER A 61 -5.80 11.82 6.78
CA SER A 61 -4.75 11.26 5.92
C SER A 61 -4.59 12.12 4.68
N ALA A 62 -3.45 12.06 4.05
CA ALA A 62 -3.24 12.64 2.72
C ALA A 62 -4.00 11.89 1.60
N THR A 63 -4.49 10.68 1.87
CA THR A 63 -5.07 9.76 0.88
C THR A 63 -6.52 9.36 1.17
N LEU A 64 -7.24 10.10 2.03
CA LEU A 64 -8.68 9.88 2.29
C LEU A 64 -9.54 10.41 1.12
N LEU A 65 -9.24 10.02 -0.10
CA LEU A 65 -9.99 10.39 -1.30
C LEU A 65 -10.36 9.13 -2.10
N PRO A 66 -11.61 9.02 -2.59
CA PRO A 66 -12.75 9.94 -2.43
C PRO A 66 -13.28 9.97 -0.99
N LEU A 67 -13.62 11.15 -0.48
CA LEU A 67 -14.09 11.30 0.91
C LEU A 67 -15.34 10.49 1.21
N ASP A 68 -16.32 10.46 0.30
CA ASP A 68 -17.59 9.76 0.51
C ASP A 68 -17.36 8.25 0.74
N TYR A 69 -16.43 7.64 0.00
CA TYR A 69 -16.05 6.24 0.20
C TYR A 69 -15.48 5.99 1.59
N PHE A 70 -14.52 6.82 2.01
CA PHE A 70 -13.92 6.65 3.34
C PHE A 70 -14.86 6.99 4.48
N MET A 71 -15.74 7.98 4.30
CA MET A 71 -16.79 8.27 5.29
C MET A 71 -17.69 7.06 5.49
N GLN A 72 -18.19 6.47 4.41
CA GLN A 72 -19.02 5.28 4.50
C GLN A 72 -18.29 4.12 5.19
N LEU A 73 -17.01 3.90 4.84
CA LEU A 73 -16.20 2.82 5.37
C LEU A 73 -15.84 2.98 6.86
N LEU A 74 -15.62 4.21 7.32
CA LEU A 74 -15.12 4.50 8.67
C LEU A 74 -16.24 4.85 9.66
N THR A 75 -17.30 5.50 9.19
CA THR A 75 -18.33 6.04 10.08
C THR A 75 -19.75 5.57 9.72
N GLY A 76 -19.90 4.79 8.65
CA GLY A 76 -21.20 4.40 8.11
C GLY A 76 -21.93 5.58 7.45
N PRO A 77 -23.26 5.51 7.31
CA PRO A 77 -24.05 6.50 6.56
C PRO A 77 -24.27 7.85 7.27
N ALA A 78 -23.59 8.10 8.37
CA ALA A 78 -23.72 9.36 9.10
C ALA A 78 -23.13 10.54 8.31
N ASP A 79 -23.83 11.68 8.31
CA ASP A 79 -23.35 12.92 7.72
C ASP A 79 -22.43 13.64 8.71
N ASN A 80 -21.17 13.20 8.73
CA ASN A 80 -20.15 13.77 9.58
C ASN A 80 -19.41 14.94 8.90
N PRO A 81 -18.94 15.95 9.64
CA PRO A 81 -18.15 17.04 9.12
C PRO A 81 -16.91 16.53 8.39
N ARG A 82 -16.62 17.10 7.23
CA ARG A 82 -15.46 16.74 6.41
C ARG A 82 -14.78 17.99 5.85
N ARG A 83 -13.47 17.89 5.70
CA ARG A 83 -12.68 19.00 5.18
C ARG A 83 -11.54 18.48 4.30
N ILE A 84 -11.35 19.09 3.15
CA ILE A 84 -10.17 18.93 2.30
C ILE A 84 -9.32 20.18 2.45
N PHE A 85 -8.05 19.98 2.76
CA PHE A 85 -7.06 21.05 2.76
C PHE A 85 -6.27 20.96 1.46
N PRO A 86 -6.13 22.09 0.72
CA PRO A 86 -5.29 22.12 -0.47
C PRO A 86 -3.81 21.88 -0.08
N SER A 87 -3.03 21.44 -1.06
CA SER A 87 -1.59 21.32 -0.89
C SER A 87 -0.97 22.69 -0.58
N PRO A 88 -0.09 22.80 0.42
CA PRO A 88 0.65 24.04 0.68
C PRO A 88 1.79 24.26 -0.33
N PHE A 89 2.10 23.27 -1.17
CA PHE A 89 3.17 23.34 -2.16
C PHE A 89 2.66 23.94 -3.46
N PRO A 90 3.36 24.95 -4.02
CA PRO A 90 2.99 25.55 -5.29
C PRO A 90 3.03 24.52 -6.43
N THR A 91 1.98 24.49 -7.24
CA THR A 91 1.86 23.51 -8.34
C THR A 91 2.85 23.78 -9.48
N GLU A 92 3.29 25.02 -9.64
CA GLU A 92 4.32 25.43 -10.60
C GLU A 92 5.70 24.82 -10.32
N ASN A 93 5.93 24.37 -9.10
CA ASN A 93 7.17 23.69 -8.72
C ASN A 93 7.12 22.16 -8.99
N VAL A 94 6.02 21.66 -9.55
CA VAL A 94 5.85 20.23 -9.87
C VAL A 94 5.92 20.02 -11.37
N SER A 95 6.86 19.20 -11.81
CA SER A 95 6.91 18.68 -13.17
C SER A 95 6.49 17.21 -13.17
N LEU A 96 5.38 16.91 -13.84
CA LEU A 96 4.87 15.53 -13.97
C LEU A 96 5.21 14.97 -15.35
N LEU A 97 6.05 13.96 -15.41
CA LEU A 97 6.40 13.26 -16.64
C LEU A 97 5.82 11.84 -16.61
N VAL A 98 5.17 11.46 -17.71
CA VAL A 98 4.58 10.12 -17.85
C VAL A 98 5.27 9.39 -19.00
N HIS A 99 5.93 8.27 -18.67
CA HIS A 99 6.51 7.38 -19.66
C HIS A 99 5.55 6.23 -19.95
N ASN A 100 4.87 6.27 -21.11
CA ASN A 100 3.87 5.29 -21.50
C ASN A 100 4.42 4.10 -22.33
N GLY A 101 5.72 4.11 -22.65
CA GLY A 101 6.39 3.05 -23.44
C GLY A 101 6.82 1.83 -22.64
N ILE A 102 6.72 1.86 -21.28
CA ILE A 102 7.14 0.76 -20.43
C ILE A 102 5.93 0.19 -19.68
N SER A 103 5.66 -1.11 -19.87
CA SER A 103 4.57 -1.77 -19.15
C SER A 103 5.03 -2.29 -17.79
N THR A 104 4.33 -1.91 -16.73
CA THR A 104 4.54 -2.43 -15.36
C THR A 104 3.50 -3.48 -14.95
N LYS A 105 2.67 -3.94 -15.90
CA LYS A 105 1.67 -4.99 -15.65
C LYS A 105 2.34 -6.27 -15.15
N TYR A 106 1.71 -6.96 -14.20
CA TYR A 106 2.29 -8.14 -13.54
C TYR A 106 2.88 -9.16 -14.51
N ALA A 107 2.14 -9.52 -15.57
CA ALA A 107 2.58 -10.50 -16.57
C ALA A 107 3.78 -10.06 -17.44
N GLN A 108 4.11 -8.76 -17.48
CA GLN A 108 5.15 -8.18 -18.34
C GLN A 108 6.31 -7.56 -17.53
N ARG A 109 6.32 -7.76 -16.22
CA ARG A 109 7.30 -7.10 -15.34
C ARG A 109 8.73 -7.48 -15.64
N ALA A 110 8.99 -8.75 -15.91
CA ALA A 110 10.35 -9.22 -16.19
C ALA A 110 10.97 -8.53 -17.41
N ASP A 111 10.18 -8.25 -18.43
CA ASP A 111 10.62 -7.59 -19.66
C ASP A 111 10.88 -6.09 -19.45
N SER A 112 10.35 -5.51 -18.38
CA SER A 112 10.45 -4.07 -18.11
C SER A 112 11.64 -3.66 -17.24
N TYR A 113 12.30 -4.59 -16.55
CA TYR A 113 13.36 -4.25 -15.56
C TYR A 113 14.50 -3.44 -16.15
N ALA A 114 15.02 -3.87 -17.29
CA ALA A 114 16.14 -3.19 -17.96
C ALA A 114 15.74 -1.79 -18.46
N ALA A 115 14.53 -1.64 -18.99
CA ALA A 115 14.02 -0.37 -19.48
C ALA A 115 13.77 0.62 -18.32
N ILE A 116 13.23 0.14 -17.18
CA ILE A 116 13.06 0.95 -15.97
C ILE A 116 14.44 1.38 -15.40
N ALA A 117 15.39 0.46 -15.31
CA ALA A 117 16.73 0.81 -14.84
C ALA A 117 17.40 1.87 -15.73
N ALA A 118 17.25 1.76 -17.05
CA ALA A 118 17.76 2.75 -17.99
C ALA A 118 17.05 4.11 -17.86
N ALA A 119 15.75 4.13 -17.63
CA ALA A 119 15.00 5.36 -17.40
C ALA A 119 15.45 6.06 -16.11
N ILE A 120 15.64 5.31 -15.02
CA ILE A 120 16.16 5.83 -13.74
C ILE A 120 17.57 6.38 -13.92
N GLU A 121 18.45 5.65 -14.56
CA GLU A 121 19.81 6.10 -14.90
C GLU A 121 19.79 7.42 -15.66
N THR A 122 18.95 7.51 -16.69
CA THR A 122 18.84 8.73 -17.52
C THR A 122 18.42 9.93 -16.68
N ILE A 123 17.45 9.77 -15.80
CA ILE A 123 16.99 10.86 -14.92
C ILE A 123 18.08 11.26 -13.92
N CYS A 124 18.74 10.30 -13.29
CA CYS A 124 19.80 10.56 -12.31
C CYS A 124 21.03 11.24 -12.91
N ARG A 125 21.38 10.87 -14.16
CA ARG A 125 22.50 11.51 -14.89
C ARG A 125 22.16 12.89 -15.44
N ALA A 126 20.87 13.17 -15.69
CA ALA A 126 20.44 14.47 -16.20
C ALA A 126 20.57 15.58 -15.15
N HIS A 127 20.45 15.26 -13.89
CA HIS A 127 20.55 16.25 -12.80
C HIS A 127 21.08 15.59 -11.52
N VAL A 128 22.05 16.20 -10.88
CA VAL A 128 22.57 15.74 -9.59
C VAL A 128 21.57 16.12 -8.49
N GLY A 129 21.13 15.14 -7.70
CA GLY A 129 20.15 15.37 -6.65
C GLY A 129 19.75 14.11 -5.88
N ASN A 130 18.76 14.23 -5.01
CA ASN A 130 18.19 13.12 -4.29
C ASN A 130 16.95 12.60 -5.02
N TYR A 131 16.89 11.29 -5.22
CA TYR A 131 15.82 10.62 -5.93
C TYR A 131 15.14 9.61 -5.03
N LEU A 132 13.81 9.60 -5.04
CA LEU A 132 13.00 8.63 -4.33
C LEU A 132 12.24 7.79 -5.36
N VAL A 133 12.51 6.49 -5.40
CA VAL A 133 11.97 5.58 -6.40
C VAL A 133 11.08 4.55 -5.74
N TYR A 134 9.82 4.46 -6.17
CA TYR A 134 8.85 3.49 -5.68
C TYR A 134 8.65 2.36 -6.67
N PHE A 135 8.56 1.14 -6.15
CA PHE A 135 8.31 -0.05 -6.94
C PHE A 135 7.02 -0.76 -6.49
N PRO A 136 6.31 -1.46 -7.40
CA PRO A 136 5.06 -2.13 -7.07
C PRO A 136 5.23 -3.37 -6.18
N SER A 137 6.45 -3.85 -5.97
CA SER A 137 6.77 -4.95 -5.05
C SER A 137 8.25 -5.01 -4.71
N TYR A 138 8.61 -5.63 -3.59
CA TYR A 138 10.00 -5.89 -3.20
C TYR A 138 10.75 -6.77 -4.22
N ALA A 139 10.08 -7.73 -4.85
CA ALA A 139 10.68 -8.55 -5.90
C ALA A 139 11.06 -7.71 -7.12
N TYR A 140 10.20 -6.75 -7.50
CA TYR A 140 10.49 -5.81 -8.58
C TYR A 140 11.67 -4.88 -8.22
N LEU A 141 11.65 -4.32 -7.01
CA LEU A 141 12.72 -3.49 -6.48
C LEU A 141 14.06 -4.24 -6.55
N ALA A 142 14.12 -5.47 -6.03
CA ALA A 142 15.35 -6.27 -6.01
C ALA A 142 15.91 -6.52 -7.43
N ALA A 143 15.04 -6.87 -8.39
CA ALA A 143 15.46 -7.11 -9.77
C ALA A 143 16.03 -5.86 -10.46
N VAL A 144 15.39 -4.69 -10.26
CA VAL A 144 15.87 -3.42 -10.84
C VAL A 144 17.10 -2.91 -10.11
N LEU A 145 17.20 -3.13 -8.78
CA LEU A 145 18.33 -2.70 -7.96
C LEU A 145 19.65 -3.31 -8.44
N GLU A 146 19.68 -4.59 -8.77
CA GLU A 146 20.89 -5.24 -9.29
C GLU A 146 21.39 -4.57 -10.58
N LEU A 147 20.47 -4.22 -11.48
CA LEU A 147 20.81 -3.49 -12.70
C LEU A 147 21.27 -2.04 -12.43
N LEU A 148 20.73 -1.39 -11.40
CA LEU A 148 21.11 -0.04 -11.03
C LEU A 148 22.51 0.02 -10.40
N LYS A 149 22.90 -0.97 -9.61
CA LYS A 149 24.26 -1.06 -9.04
C LYS A 149 25.33 -1.05 -10.12
N GLU A 150 25.06 -1.72 -11.24
CA GLU A 150 25.99 -1.75 -12.38
C GLU A 150 25.98 -0.43 -13.16
N ARG A 151 24.81 0.22 -13.28
CA ARG A 151 24.62 1.44 -14.08
C ARG A 151 25.00 2.73 -13.37
N LEU A 152 24.87 2.75 -12.05
CA LEU A 152 25.12 3.91 -11.19
C LEU A 152 26.07 3.55 -10.03
N PRO A 153 27.28 3.06 -10.30
CA PRO A 153 28.21 2.58 -9.28
C PRO A 153 28.66 3.70 -8.33
N GLU A 154 28.66 4.94 -8.77
CA GLU A 154 29.02 6.13 -8.00
C GLU A 154 27.92 6.64 -7.07
N SER A 155 26.69 6.12 -7.20
CA SER A 155 25.55 6.59 -6.44
C SER A 155 25.43 5.86 -5.11
N GLN A 156 25.07 6.60 -4.05
CA GLN A 156 24.69 6.00 -2.78
C GLN A 156 23.25 5.51 -2.86
N LEU A 157 23.05 4.20 -2.86
CA LEU A 157 21.74 3.58 -2.90
C LEU A 157 21.28 3.19 -1.48
N LEU A 158 20.21 3.83 -1.01
CA LEU A 158 19.52 3.48 0.22
C LEU A 158 18.30 2.62 -0.12
N VAL A 159 18.24 1.43 0.42
CA VAL A 159 17.18 0.45 0.08
C VAL A 159 16.35 0.17 1.32
N GLN A 160 15.02 0.20 1.16
CA GLN A 160 14.12 -0.18 2.24
C GLN A 160 14.17 -1.69 2.46
N ASP A 161 14.45 -2.09 3.70
CA ASP A 161 14.33 -3.47 4.14
C ASP A 161 12.86 -3.89 4.31
N ARG A 162 12.62 -5.21 4.30
CA ARG A 162 11.30 -5.82 4.43
C ARG A 162 10.76 -5.73 5.84
#